data_1e45d2dda12254980e8197fa5ca4e773
#
_entry.id   1e45d2dda12254980e8197fa5ca4e773
#
_cell.length_a   1.000
_cell.length_b   1.000
_cell.length_c   1.000
_cell.angle_alpha   90.00
_cell.angle_beta   90.00
_cell.angle_gamma   90.00
#
_symmetry.space_group_name_H-M   'P 1'
#
loop_
_entity.id
_entity.type
_entity.pdbx_description
1 polymer ?
#
loop_
_entity_poly.entity_id
_entity_poly.type
_entity_poly.pdbx_seq_one_letter_code
_entity_poly.pdbx_strand_id
1 'polypeptide(L)'
;MAKIYYDDDADLSIIQNRQVAVIGYGSQGHAHALNLRDSGVDVRVGLRDGSSSIAKAEAQGLRVLSIEDACEEADLIMVLVPDQNQRQLYAEHIAPHLKDGDALFFAHGFNVHFGYIKAPQGVDVCMVAPKGPGHIVRREYSDGRGVPVLVCVEQDASGIAWDLTRSYAKALGGLRAGGIETSFREETETDLFGEQAVLCGGLSHLIQAGFETLVTAGYQPEMACFEVCHEMKMIVDLIIEGGISKLRWSISDTAEYGDYVSGPRVIDDHVKKNMKAVLDDIQNGAFAKRFIADQDAGAPQSKKFREGEAKHPIEATGKELRKMYSWLAAADDDYTEGSVAR
;
A
#
# COMPACT_ATOMS: atom_id res chain seq x y z
N MET A 1 14.18 9.62 17.97
CA MET A 1 14.18 8.91 16.67
C MET A 1 13.39 7.62 16.86
N ALA A 2 12.63 7.20 15.86
CA ALA A 2 11.92 5.93 15.89
C ALA A 2 12.93 4.77 16.03
N LYS A 3 12.52 3.67 16.65
CA LYS A 3 13.32 2.47 16.74
C LYS A 3 13.27 1.75 15.40
N ILE A 4 14.42 1.30 14.92
CA ILE A 4 14.56 0.60 13.64
C ILE A 4 15.10 -0.79 13.92
N TYR A 5 14.51 -1.79 13.29
CA TYR A 5 14.90 -3.19 13.37
C TYR A 5 15.48 -3.66 12.03
N TYR A 6 16.46 -4.53 12.10
CA TYR A 6 17.08 -5.21 10.97
C TYR A 6 17.02 -6.73 11.13
N ASP A 7 17.49 -7.49 10.15
CA ASP A 7 17.42 -8.95 10.14
C ASP A 7 18.01 -9.59 11.41
N ASP A 8 19.08 -9.00 11.98
CA ASP A 8 19.71 -9.51 13.19
C ASP A 8 18.89 -9.29 14.47
N ASP A 9 17.89 -8.43 14.43
CA ASP A 9 16.99 -8.15 15.55
C ASP A 9 15.79 -9.11 15.62
N ALA A 10 15.72 -10.10 14.71
CA ALA A 10 14.58 -11.01 14.62
C ALA A 10 15.01 -12.49 14.48
N ASP A 11 14.32 -13.35 15.20
CA ASP A 11 14.46 -14.81 15.07
C ASP A 11 13.42 -15.35 14.08
N LEU A 12 13.88 -15.83 12.92
CA LEU A 12 13.02 -16.37 11.87
C LEU A 12 12.28 -17.63 12.32
N SER A 13 12.84 -18.40 13.25
CA SER A 13 12.25 -19.68 13.69
C SER A 13 10.89 -19.49 14.36
N ILE A 14 10.61 -18.32 14.92
CA ILE A 14 9.33 -18.03 15.58
C ILE A 14 8.17 -18.14 14.59
N ILE A 15 8.29 -17.49 13.42
CA ILE A 15 7.23 -17.54 12.39
C ILE A 15 7.25 -18.87 11.62
N GLN A 16 8.41 -19.51 11.46
CA GLN A 16 8.51 -20.83 10.82
C GLN A 16 7.80 -21.95 11.62
N ASN A 17 7.62 -21.75 12.92
CA ASN A 17 6.86 -22.66 13.78
C ASN A 17 5.36 -22.34 13.85
N ARG A 18 4.88 -21.40 13.02
CA ARG A 18 3.46 -21.02 12.94
C ARG A 18 2.81 -21.52 11.65
N GLN A 19 1.50 -21.76 11.74
CA GLN A 19 0.64 -22.01 10.59
C GLN A 19 -0.01 -20.68 10.19
N VAL A 20 0.37 -20.14 9.01
CA VAL A 20 -0.04 -18.81 8.59
C VAL A 20 -1.12 -18.88 7.53
N ALA A 21 -2.28 -18.27 7.79
CA ALA A 21 -3.31 -18.01 6.78
C ALA A 21 -3.13 -16.60 6.20
N VAL A 22 -2.96 -16.49 4.90
CA VAL A 22 -3.01 -15.22 4.16
C VAL A 22 -4.40 -15.09 3.54
N ILE A 23 -5.21 -14.17 4.06
CA ILE A 23 -6.59 -13.96 3.59
C ILE A 23 -6.61 -12.89 2.51
N GLY A 24 -6.85 -13.33 1.26
CA GLY A 24 -6.77 -12.52 0.06
C GLY A 24 -5.47 -12.75 -0.71
N TYR A 25 -5.56 -12.65 -2.05
CA TYR A 25 -4.43 -12.87 -2.97
C TYR A 25 -4.39 -11.76 -4.05
N GLY A 26 -4.52 -10.52 -3.57
CA GLY A 26 -4.24 -9.31 -4.35
C GLY A 26 -2.74 -9.00 -4.37
N SER A 27 -2.39 -7.75 -4.67
CA SER A 27 -1.00 -7.30 -4.78
C SER A 27 -0.15 -7.63 -3.53
N GLN A 28 -0.62 -7.28 -2.33
CA GLN A 28 0.09 -7.62 -1.09
C GLN A 28 -0.03 -9.12 -0.75
N GLY A 29 -1.22 -9.72 -0.89
CA GLY A 29 -1.43 -11.12 -0.55
C GLY A 29 -0.53 -12.07 -1.34
N HIS A 30 -0.35 -11.82 -2.63
CA HIS A 30 0.61 -12.53 -3.48
C HIS A 30 2.04 -12.41 -2.93
N ALA A 31 2.51 -11.21 -2.63
CA ALA A 31 3.86 -10.98 -2.13
C ALA A 31 4.09 -11.63 -0.76
N HIS A 32 3.17 -11.43 0.18
CA HIS A 32 3.27 -12.00 1.52
C HIS A 32 3.29 -13.54 1.47
N ALA A 33 2.32 -14.15 0.79
CA ALA A 33 2.23 -15.61 0.72
C ALA A 33 3.50 -16.25 0.12
N LEU A 34 4.02 -15.69 -0.97
CA LEU A 34 5.21 -16.23 -1.61
C LEU A 34 6.50 -15.99 -0.81
N ASN A 35 6.68 -14.80 -0.24
CA ASN A 35 7.88 -14.48 0.52
C ASN A 35 7.95 -15.31 1.82
N LEU A 36 6.82 -15.47 2.51
CA LEU A 36 6.74 -16.31 3.71
C LEU A 36 7.05 -17.78 3.36
N ARG A 37 6.42 -18.32 2.32
CA ARG A 37 6.71 -19.69 1.85
C ARG A 37 8.19 -19.89 1.52
N ASP A 38 8.76 -18.95 0.76
CA ASP A 38 10.18 -19.01 0.36
C ASP A 38 11.13 -18.81 1.56
N SER A 39 10.62 -18.27 2.66
CA SER A 39 11.31 -18.19 3.96
C SER A 39 11.07 -19.43 4.86
N GLY A 40 10.41 -20.48 4.34
CA GLY A 40 10.19 -21.73 5.05
C GLY A 40 9.02 -21.73 6.02
N VAL A 41 8.07 -20.81 5.89
CA VAL A 41 6.85 -20.74 6.70
C VAL A 41 5.75 -21.62 6.09
N ASP A 42 4.97 -22.31 6.93
CA ASP A 42 3.78 -23.07 6.52
C ASP A 42 2.63 -22.11 6.21
N VAL A 43 2.41 -21.87 4.91
CA VAL A 43 1.43 -20.88 4.41
C VAL A 43 0.26 -21.56 3.72
N ARG A 44 -0.95 -21.09 4.04
CA ARG A 44 -2.18 -21.34 3.26
C ARG A 44 -2.82 -20.02 2.85
N VAL A 45 -3.47 -20.00 1.71
CA VAL A 45 -4.17 -18.82 1.20
C VAL A 45 -5.67 -19.06 1.34
N GLY A 46 -6.35 -18.18 2.09
CA GLY A 46 -7.80 -18.20 2.25
C GLY A 46 -8.49 -17.33 1.20
N LEU A 47 -9.33 -17.93 0.36
CA LEU A 47 -10.07 -17.23 -0.69
C LEU A 47 -11.54 -17.61 -0.67
N ARG A 48 -12.39 -16.67 -1.09
CA ARG A 48 -13.82 -16.96 -1.31
C ARG A 48 -13.99 -17.91 -2.50
N ASP A 49 -15.04 -18.69 -2.46
CA ASP A 49 -15.42 -19.56 -3.57
C ASP A 49 -15.55 -18.79 -4.88
N GLY A 50 -15.05 -19.38 -5.97
CA GLY A 50 -15.10 -18.79 -7.31
C GLY A 50 -14.17 -17.59 -7.51
N SER A 51 -13.24 -17.32 -6.59
CA SER A 51 -12.24 -16.27 -6.79
C SER A 51 -11.32 -16.58 -7.97
N SER A 52 -11.13 -15.60 -8.87
CA SER A 52 -10.18 -15.71 -10.00
C SER A 52 -8.73 -15.87 -9.55
N SER A 53 -8.42 -15.58 -8.28
CA SER A 53 -7.09 -15.70 -7.69
C SER A 53 -6.74 -17.15 -7.29
N ILE A 54 -7.71 -18.08 -7.21
CA ILE A 54 -7.47 -19.46 -6.81
C ILE A 54 -6.44 -20.11 -7.77
N ALA A 55 -6.75 -20.12 -9.06
CA ALA A 55 -5.85 -20.71 -10.07
C ALA A 55 -4.47 -20.04 -10.10
N LYS A 56 -4.39 -18.73 -9.84
CA LYS A 56 -3.12 -17.99 -9.76
C LYS A 56 -2.26 -18.43 -8.57
N ALA A 57 -2.87 -18.61 -7.40
CA ALA A 57 -2.17 -19.04 -6.20
C ALA A 57 -1.72 -20.51 -6.31
N GLU A 58 -2.58 -21.38 -6.80
CA GLU A 58 -2.27 -22.80 -7.03
C GLU A 58 -1.14 -22.99 -8.05
N ALA A 59 -1.15 -22.21 -9.15
CA ALA A 59 -0.07 -22.22 -10.15
C ALA A 59 1.30 -21.83 -9.57
N GLN A 60 1.32 -21.08 -8.48
CA GLN A 60 2.53 -20.74 -7.72
C GLN A 60 2.89 -21.80 -6.66
N GLY A 61 2.14 -22.91 -6.58
CA GLY A 61 2.38 -24.00 -5.64
C GLY A 61 1.92 -23.68 -4.21
N LEU A 62 1.02 -22.74 -4.02
CA LEU A 62 0.41 -22.42 -2.71
C LEU A 62 -0.81 -23.31 -2.48
N ARG A 63 -1.01 -23.69 -1.21
CA ARG A 63 -2.22 -24.36 -0.76
C ARG A 63 -3.34 -23.33 -0.63
N VAL A 64 -4.44 -23.54 -1.36
CA VAL A 64 -5.61 -22.66 -1.32
C VAL A 64 -6.76 -23.36 -0.62
N LEU A 65 -7.44 -22.67 0.28
CA LEU A 65 -8.55 -23.14 1.09
C LEU A 65 -9.71 -22.12 1.06
N SER A 66 -10.89 -22.51 1.55
CA SER A 66 -11.89 -21.53 1.96
C SER A 66 -11.31 -20.60 3.03
N ILE A 67 -11.93 -19.45 3.25
CA ILE A 67 -11.45 -18.51 4.29
C ILE A 67 -11.58 -19.16 5.66
N GLU A 68 -12.68 -19.83 5.91
CA GLU A 68 -12.98 -20.52 7.17
C GLU A 68 -11.97 -21.63 7.45
N ASP A 69 -11.75 -22.54 6.50
CA ASP A 69 -10.81 -23.64 6.67
C ASP A 69 -9.38 -23.13 6.87
N ALA A 70 -8.99 -22.05 6.16
CA ALA A 70 -7.69 -21.43 6.32
C ALA A 70 -7.51 -20.84 7.72
N CYS A 71 -8.56 -20.18 8.26
CA CYS A 71 -8.55 -19.61 9.61
C CYS A 71 -8.58 -20.68 10.69
N GLU A 72 -9.34 -21.77 10.48
CA GLU A 72 -9.44 -22.84 11.47
C GLU A 72 -8.11 -23.59 11.66
N GLU A 73 -7.35 -23.77 10.57
CA GLU A 73 -6.04 -24.43 10.63
C GLU A 73 -4.92 -23.51 11.13
N ALA A 74 -5.04 -22.19 10.94
CA ALA A 74 -3.97 -21.26 11.25
C ALA A 74 -3.96 -20.82 12.71
N ASP A 75 -2.78 -20.48 13.19
CA ASP A 75 -2.56 -19.78 14.45
C ASP A 75 -2.07 -18.32 14.25
N LEU A 76 -1.83 -17.94 12.98
CA LEU A 76 -1.61 -16.56 12.56
C LEU A 76 -2.41 -16.26 11.29
N ILE A 77 -3.23 -15.24 11.34
CA ILE A 77 -4.10 -14.82 10.23
C ILE A 77 -3.69 -13.43 9.77
N MET A 78 -3.16 -13.32 8.54
CA MET A 78 -2.82 -12.06 7.87
C MET A 78 -3.96 -11.64 6.94
N VAL A 79 -4.60 -10.50 7.24
CA VAL A 79 -5.76 -9.99 6.50
C VAL A 79 -5.31 -9.02 5.41
N LEU A 80 -5.43 -9.43 4.14
CA LEU A 80 -4.94 -8.68 2.96
C LEU A 80 -6.02 -8.49 1.89
N VAL A 81 -7.28 -8.51 2.28
CA VAL A 81 -8.38 -8.07 1.42
C VAL A 81 -8.54 -6.54 1.50
N PRO A 82 -9.18 -5.88 0.51
CA PRO A 82 -9.42 -4.44 0.55
C PRO A 82 -10.15 -3.98 1.82
N ASP A 83 -9.76 -2.82 2.35
CA ASP A 83 -10.21 -2.30 3.66
C ASP A 83 -11.72 -2.28 3.84
N GLN A 84 -12.46 -1.89 2.81
CA GLN A 84 -13.93 -1.83 2.85
C GLN A 84 -14.58 -3.20 3.07
N ASN A 85 -13.89 -4.28 2.74
CA ASN A 85 -14.41 -5.64 2.87
C ASN A 85 -13.98 -6.31 4.18
N GLN A 86 -12.92 -5.80 4.85
CA GLN A 86 -12.31 -6.47 6.00
C GLN A 86 -13.26 -6.62 7.17
N ARG A 87 -14.05 -5.59 7.52
CA ARG A 87 -14.96 -5.62 8.68
C ARG A 87 -16.04 -6.70 8.59
N GLN A 88 -16.65 -6.85 7.39
CA GLN A 88 -17.67 -7.87 7.18
C GLN A 88 -17.02 -9.26 7.14
N LEU A 89 -15.96 -9.41 6.37
CA LEU A 89 -15.20 -10.66 6.27
C LEU A 89 -14.67 -11.10 7.64
N TYR A 90 -14.17 -10.17 8.45
CA TYR A 90 -13.74 -10.45 9.81
C TYR A 90 -14.90 -10.99 10.67
N ALA A 91 -16.03 -10.31 10.68
CA ALA A 91 -17.17 -10.69 11.52
C ALA A 91 -17.79 -12.03 11.13
N GLU A 92 -17.87 -12.32 9.82
CA GLU A 92 -18.56 -13.50 9.29
C GLU A 92 -17.64 -14.73 9.17
N HIS A 93 -16.37 -14.54 8.82
CA HIS A 93 -15.49 -15.65 8.40
C HIS A 93 -14.20 -15.78 9.19
N ILE A 94 -13.73 -14.75 9.94
CA ILE A 94 -12.48 -14.83 10.72
C ILE A 94 -12.77 -14.94 12.21
N ALA A 95 -13.55 -14.02 12.76
CA ALA A 95 -13.78 -13.94 14.20
C ALA A 95 -14.35 -15.25 14.82
N PRO A 96 -15.24 -16.02 14.15
CA PRO A 96 -15.75 -17.28 14.69
C PRO A 96 -14.67 -18.37 14.87
N HIS A 97 -13.54 -18.27 14.17
CA HIS A 97 -12.45 -19.26 14.16
C HIS A 97 -11.23 -18.86 15.01
N LEU A 98 -11.22 -17.61 15.55
CA LEU A 98 -10.13 -17.14 16.41
C LEU A 98 -10.17 -17.84 17.76
N LYS A 99 -8.99 -18.27 18.23
CA LYS A 99 -8.76 -18.95 19.51
C LYS A 99 -7.79 -18.11 20.36
N ASP A 100 -7.83 -18.32 21.67
CA ASP A 100 -6.83 -17.72 22.56
C ASP A 100 -5.42 -18.19 22.17
N GLY A 101 -4.50 -17.27 22.02
CA GLY A 101 -3.13 -17.50 21.56
C GLY A 101 -2.91 -17.31 20.06
N ASP A 102 -3.97 -17.12 19.27
CA ASP A 102 -3.86 -16.75 17.86
C ASP A 102 -3.34 -15.33 17.69
N ALA A 103 -2.84 -15.03 16.49
CA ALA A 103 -2.38 -13.71 16.10
C ALA A 103 -3.10 -13.20 14.85
N LEU A 104 -3.66 -12.01 14.95
CA LEU A 104 -4.32 -11.31 13.86
C LEU A 104 -3.41 -10.20 13.32
N PHE A 105 -3.01 -10.31 12.07
CA PHE A 105 -2.06 -9.43 11.41
C PHE A 105 -2.70 -8.61 10.30
N PHE A 106 -2.21 -7.39 10.12
CA PHE A 106 -2.64 -6.46 9.09
C PHE A 106 -1.43 -5.86 8.36
N ALA A 107 -1.63 -5.37 7.14
CA ALA A 107 -0.64 -4.59 6.40
C ALA A 107 -1.00 -3.10 6.29
N HIS A 108 -2.14 -2.70 6.86
CA HIS A 108 -2.61 -1.32 7.01
C HIS A 108 -3.56 -1.24 8.21
N GLY A 109 -3.49 -0.14 8.95
CA GLY A 109 -4.17 -0.05 10.23
C GLY A 109 -5.63 0.40 10.19
N PHE A 110 -6.22 0.71 9.04
CA PHE A 110 -7.52 1.35 8.86
C PHE A 110 -8.63 0.75 9.75
N ASN A 111 -8.88 -0.54 9.62
CA ASN A 111 -10.02 -1.17 10.29
C ASN A 111 -9.85 -1.29 11.81
N VAL A 112 -8.61 -1.46 12.28
CA VAL A 112 -8.30 -1.50 13.72
C VAL A 112 -8.34 -0.10 14.31
N HIS A 113 -7.64 0.87 13.69
CA HIS A 113 -7.56 2.25 14.16
C HIS A 113 -8.94 2.93 14.26
N PHE A 114 -9.79 2.77 13.25
CA PHE A 114 -11.14 3.35 13.27
C PHE A 114 -12.19 2.49 13.99
N GLY A 115 -11.77 1.37 14.60
CA GLY A 115 -12.61 0.52 15.45
C GLY A 115 -13.64 -0.32 14.69
N TYR A 116 -13.44 -0.55 13.39
CA TYR A 116 -14.28 -1.44 12.57
C TYR A 116 -13.98 -2.93 12.85
N ILE A 117 -12.76 -3.24 13.29
CA ILE A 117 -12.35 -4.56 13.77
C ILE A 117 -11.85 -4.44 15.20
N LYS A 118 -12.35 -5.34 16.07
CA LYS A 118 -11.90 -5.50 17.46
C LYS A 118 -11.68 -6.98 17.71
N ALA A 119 -10.43 -7.35 17.97
CA ALA A 119 -10.08 -8.73 18.29
C ALA A 119 -10.48 -9.10 19.73
N PRO A 120 -10.71 -10.40 20.01
CA PRO A 120 -10.83 -10.92 21.38
C PRO A 120 -9.58 -10.62 22.22
N GLN A 121 -9.73 -10.55 23.55
CA GLN A 121 -8.60 -10.23 24.45
C GLN A 121 -7.47 -11.25 24.42
N GLY A 122 -7.78 -12.50 24.08
CA GLY A 122 -6.80 -13.59 24.01
C GLY A 122 -6.01 -13.67 22.69
N VAL A 123 -6.18 -12.71 21.77
CA VAL A 123 -5.58 -12.71 20.43
C VAL A 123 -4.57 -11.57 20.31
N ASP A 124 -3.39 -11.85 19.77
CA ASP A 124 -2.44 -10.79 19.41
C ASP A 124 -2.95 -9.97 18.23
N VAL A 125 -2.75 -8.65 18.25
CA VAL A 125 -3.07 -7.76 17.13
C VAL A 125 -1.82 -7.01 16.69
N CYS A 126 -1.36 -7.31 15.49
CA CYS A 126 -0.08 -6.85 14.98
C CYS A 126 -0.21 -6.26 13.57
N MET A 127 0.78 -5.48 13.17
CA MET A 127 0.88 -4.98 11.82
C MET A 127 2.30 -5.11 11.28
N VAL A 128 2.40 -5.56 10.03
CA VAL A 128 3.60 -5.48 9.20
C VAL A 128 3.18 -4.86 7.87
N ALA A 129 3.48 -3.58 7.68
CA ALA A 129 3.04 -2.77 6.55
C ALA A 129 4.23 -2.42 5.63
N PRO A 130 4.43 -3.15 4.51
CA PRO A 130 5.43 -2.78 3.52
C PRO A 130 5.12 -1.43 2.89
N LYS A 131 6.11 -0.54 2.82
CA LYS A 131 5.94 0.77 2.18
C LYS A 131 6.29 0.70 0.69
N GLY A 132 5.46 -0.02 -0.04
CA GLY A 132 5.55 -0.20 -1.49
C GLY A 132 4.50 -1.16 -2.04
N PRO A 133 4.23 -1.10 -3.36
CA PRO A 133 3.30 -2.02 -4.02
C PRO A 133 3.75 -3.48 -3.87
N GLY A 134 2.79 -4.41 -3.75
CA GLY A 134 3.11 -5.82 -3.49
C GLY A 134 4.01 -6.47 -4.54
N HIS A 135 3.84 -6.16 -5.82
CA HIS A 135 4.74 -6.68 -6.86
C HIS A 135 6.20 -6.21 -6.69
N ILE A 136 6.41 -5.00 -6.16
CA ILE A 136 7.75 -4.50 -5.79
C ILE A 136 8.26 -5.26 -4.56
N VAL A 137 7.42 -5.46 -3.54
CA VAL A 137 7.78 -6.25 -2.35
C VAL A 137 8.26 -7.65 -2.77
N ARG A 138 7.57 -8.31 -3.69
CA ARG A 138 7.97 -9.62 -4.21
C ARG A 138 9.26 -9.57 -5.00
N ARG A 139 9.40 -8.61 -5.92
CA ARG A 139 10.61 -8.45 -6.74
C ARG A 139 11.85 -8.20 -5.89
N GLU A 140 11.79 -7.23 -4.98
CA GLU A 140 12.93 -6.90 -4.12
C GLU A 140 13.33 -8.09 -3.24
N TYR A 141 12.35 -8.86 -2.73
CA TYR A 141 12.64 -10.09 -2.00
C TYR A 141 13.38 -11.11 -2.87
N SER A 142 12.90 -11.36 -4.09
CA SER A 142 13.50 -12.32 -5.03
C SER A 142 14.92 -11.93 -5.44
N ASP A 143 15.21 -10.63 -5.48
CA ASP A 143 16.54 -10.07 -5.77
C ASP A 143 17.46 -10.03 -4.54
N GLY A 144 17.04 -10.59 -3.39
CA GLY A 144 17.83 -10.58 -2.15
C GLY A 144 17.82 -9.25 -1.40
N ARG A 145 17.01 -8.29 -1.87
CA ARG A 145 16.78 -6.99 -1.23
C ARG A 145 15.49 -7.02 -0.42
N GLY A 146 14.99 -5.87 0.03
CA GLY A 146 13.74 -5.73 0.73
C GLY A 146 13.09 -4.37 0.51
N VAL A 147 11.80 -4.27 0.78
CA VAL A 147 11.06 -3.02 0.90
C VAL A 147 10.93 -2.70 2.39
N PRO A 148 11.24 -1.49 2.85
CA PRO A 148 11.09 -1.12 4.26
C PRO A 148 9.66 -1.38 4.74
N VAL A 149 9.52 -1.78 6.00
CA VAL A 149 8.23 -2.07 6.62
C VAL A 149 8.01 -1.21 7.87
N LEU A 150 6.75 -0.87 8.13
CA LEU A 150 6.33 -0.39 9.44
C LEU A 150 5.86 -1.60 10.26
N VAL A 151 6.23 -1.62 11.53
CA VAL A 151 5.89 -2.72 12.46
C VAL A 151 5.28 -2.15 13.73
N CYS A 152 4.18 -2.73 14.19
CA CYS A 152 3.62 -2.39 15.49
C CYS A 152 2.77 -3.52 16.08
N VAL A 153 2.54 -3.42 17.37
CA VAL A 153 1.68 -4.31 18.16
C VAL A 153 0.65 -3.44 18.86
N GLU A 154 -0.63 -3.70 18.60
CA GLU A 154 -1.77 -3.05 19.26
C GLU A 154 -2.19 -3.81 20.51
N GLN A 155 -2.17 -5.15 20.43
CA GLN A 155 -2.53 -6.05 21.53
C GLN A 155 -1.50 -7.18 21.61
N ASP A 156 -0.90 -7.35 22.77
CA ASP A 156 0.06 -8.40 23.09
C ASP A 156 -0.56 -9.33 24.14
N ALA A 157 -1.37 -10.27 23.70
CA ALA A 157 -2.05 -11.23 24.58
C ALA A 157 -1.13 -12.39 24.97
N SER A 158 -0.24 -12.79 24.05
CA SER A 158 0.70 -13.89 24.25
C SER A 158 1.95 -13.53 25.05
N GLY A 159 2.31 -12.24 25.12
CA GLY A 159 3.58 -11.74 25.67
C GLY A 159 4.77 -11.88 24.71
N ILE A 160 4.55 -12.36 23.47
CA ILE A 160 5.58 -12.50 22.42
C ILE A 160 5.19 -11.83 21.10
N ALA A 161 4.13 -11.02 21.08
CA ALA A 161 3.63 -10.41 19.86
C ALA A 161 4.69 -9.57 19.12
N TRP A 162 5.58 -8.88 19.84
CA TRP A 162 6.70 -8.14 19.24
C TRP A 162 7.72 -9.06 18.57
N ASP A 163 8.07 -10.18 19.18
CA ASP A 163 9.01 -11.15 18.61
C ASP A 163 8.41 -11.79 17.35
N LEU A 164 7.13 -12.13 17.40
CA LEU A 164 6.38 -12.68 16.26
C LEU A 164 6.28 -11.67 15.12
N THR A 165 5.99 -10.39 15.42
CA THR A 165 5.90 -9.31 14.42
C THR A 165 7.23 -9.10 13.71
N ARG A 166 8.35 -9.07 14.42
CA ARG A 166 9.68 -8.97 13.84
C ARG A 166 10.04 -10.20 13.01
N SER A 167 9.70 -11.38 13.50
CA SER A 167 9.92 -12.64 12.79
C SER A 167 9.15 -12.67 11.45
N TYR A 168 7.89 -12.23 11.46
CA TYR A 168 7.09 -12.07 10.24
C TYR A 168 7.73 -11.07 9.27
N ALA A 169 8.12 -9.89 9.75
CA ALA A 169 8.76 -8.84 8.95
C ALA A 169 10.08 -9.32 8.31
N LYS A 170 10.87 -10.14 9.03
CA LYS A 170 12.07 -10.81 8.51
C LYS A 170 11.72 -11.81 7.42
N ALA A 171 10.75 -12.69 7.64
CA ALA A 171 10.31 -13.67 6.66
C ALA A 171 9.78 -13.02 5.38
N LEU A 172 9.11 -11.86 5.51
CA LEU A 172 8.65 -11.05 4.39
C LEU A 172 9.81 -10.41 3.60
N GLY A 173 11.01 -10.31 4.20
CA GLY A 173 12.20 -9.66 3.64
C GLY A 173 12.28 -8.16 3.95
N GLY A 174 11.33 -7.62 4.73
CA GLY A 174 11.29 -6.19 5.04
C GLY A 174 12.46 -5.71 5.89
N LEU A 175 12.93 -6.54 6.82
CA LEU A 175 14.03 -6.18 7.71
C LEU A 175 15.40 -6.08 7.01
N ARG A 176 15.54 -6.60 5.79
CA ARG A 176 16.73 -6.35 4.95
C ARG A 176 16.91 -4.87 4.63
N ALA A 177 15.79 -4.14 4.50
CA ALA A 177 15.79 -2.69 4.27
C ALA A 177 15.57 -1.89 5.56
N GLY A 178 14.97 -2.51 6.57
CA GLY A 178 14.66 -1.95 7.88
C GLY A 178 13.17 -1.92 8.21
N GLY A 179 12.85 -2.21 9.47
CA GLY A 179 11.50 -2.12 10.04
C GLY A 179 11.42 -0.99 11.05
N ILE A 180 10.54 -0.02 10.83
CA ILE A 180 10.34 1.13 11.72
C ILE A 180 9.21 0.81 12.70
N GLU A 181 9.48 0.91 14.01
CA GLU A 181 8.47 0.79 15.04
C GLU A 181 7.50 1.98 15.02
N THR A 182 6.20 1.68 15.01
CA THR A 182 5.14 2.69 14.96
C THR A 182 3.91 2.24 15.78
N SER A 183 2.76 2.86 15.57
CA SER A 183 1.45 2.46 16.09
C SER A 183 0.43 2.35 14.96
N PHE A 184 -0.67 1.61 15.19
CA PHE A 184 -1.78 1.55 14.22
C PHE A 184 -2.31 2.95 13.87
N ARG A 185 -2.39 3.82 14.87
CA ARG A 185 -2.79 5.21 14.67
C ARG A 185 -1.84 5.97 13.75
N GLU A 186 -0.54 5.97 14.07
CA GLU A 186 0.45 6.73 13.32
C GLU A 186 0.57 6.23 11.88
N GLU A 187 0.64 4.90 11.69
CA GLU A 187 0.67 4.31 10.37
C GLU A 187 -0.57 4.72 9.55
N THR A 188 -1.78 4.52 10.10
CA THR A 188 -3.02 4.80 9.38
C THR A 188 -3.16 6.27 9.02
N GLU A 189 -2.92 7.18 9.98
CA GLU A 189 -3.09 8.61 9.75
C GLU A 189 -2.06 9.15 8.75
N THR A 190 -0.80 8.70 8.83
CA THR A 190 0.27 9.16 7.94
C THR A 190 0.18 8.55 6.55
N ASP A 191 -0.22 7.29 6.42
CA ASP A 191 -0.44 6.62 5.14
C ASP A 191 -1.58 7.26 4.37
N LEU A 192 -2.77 7.40 4.99
CA LEU A 192 -3.92 8.06 4.40
C LEU A 192 -3.62 9.53 4.02
N PHE A 193 -2.88 10.25 4.87
CA PHE A 193 -2.47 11.61 4.53
C PHE A 193 -1.50 11.65 3.35
N GLY A 194 -0.49 10.78 3.37
CA GLY A 194 0.52 10.70 2.32
C GLY A 194 -0.09 10.43 0.95
N GLU A 195 -1.01 9.45 0.86
CA GLU A 195 -1.67 9.13 -0.41
C GLU A 195 -2.66 10.22 -0.87
N GLN A 196 -3.43 10.82 0.03
CA GLN A 196 -4.42 11.84 -0.33
C GLN A 196 -3.78 13.18 -0.68
N ALA A 197 -2.85 13.66 0.16
CA ALA A 197 -2.31 15.01 0.03
C ALA A 197 -1.08 15.11 -0.87
N VAL A 198 -0.32 14.02 -1.07
CA VAL A 198 0.98 14.07 -1.76
C VAL A 198 1.09 13.02 -2.86
N LEU A 199 1.13 11.71 -2.49
CA LEU A 199 1.59 10.64 -3.38
C LEU A 199 0.62 10.30 -4.52
N CYS A 200 -0.69 10.36 -4.25
CA CYS A 200 -1.73 10.07 -5.24
C CYS A 200 -2.53 11.33 -5.56
N GLY A 201 -3.36 11.80 -4.62
CA GLY A 201 -4.25 12.93 -4.86
C GLY A 201 -3.50 14.22 -5.22
N GLY A 202 -2.53 14.64 -4.38
CA GLY A 202 -1.74 15.84 -4.63
C GLY A 202 -0.97 15.79 -5.94
N LEU A 203 -0.25 14.69 -6.18
CA LEU A 203 0.57 14.54 -7.38
C LEU A 203 -0.26 14.50 -8.67
N SER A 204 -1.33 13.71 -8.73
CA SER A 204 -2.16 13.60 -9.93
C SER A 204 -2.80 14.94 -10.30
N HIS A 205 -3.35 15.66 -9.32
CA HIS A 205 -3.94 16.98 -9.57
C HIS A 205 -2.91 18.07 -9.91
N LEU A 206 -1.68 18.00 -9.37
CA LEU A 206 -0.59 18.88 -9.76
C LEU A 206 -0.22 18.65 -11.23
N ILE A 207 -0.10 17.41 -11.67
CA ILE A 207 0.18 17.04 -13.06
C ILE A 207 -0.93 17.52 -13.99
N GLN A 208 -2.20 17.27 -13.64
CA GLN A 208 -3.35 17.72 -14.43
C GLN A 208 -3.38 19.24 -14.56
N ALA A 209 -3.22 19.98 -13.47
CA ALA A 209 -3.19 21.45 -13.48
C ALA A 209 -2.04 22.00 -14.33
N GLY A 210 -0.86 21.40 -14.28
CA GLY A 210 0.27 21.76 -15.14
C GLY A 210 -0.03 21.50 -16.62
N PHE A 211 -0.56 20.34 -16.95
CA PHE A 211 -0.97 19.98 -18.30
C PHE A 211 -2.02 20.95 -18.86
N GLU A 212 -3.10 21.20 -18.11
CA GLU A 212 -4.17 22.13 -18.52
C GLU A 212 -3.66 23.54 -18.72
N THR A 213 -2.77 24.01 -17.85
CA THR A 213 -2.18 25.35 -17.95
C THR A 213 -1.41 25.52 -19.26
N LEU A 214 -0.57 24.54 -19.61
CA LEU A 214 0.21 24.58 -20.84
C LEU A 214 -0.66 24.47 -22.09
N VAL A 215 -1.61 23.54 -22.12
CA VAL A 215 -2.51 23.33 -23.26
C VAL A 215 -3.40 24.58 -23.48
N THR A 216 -3.92 25.16 -22.41
CA THR A 216 -4.73 26.39 -22.48
C THR A 216 -3.90 27.59 -23.02
N ALA A 217 -2.62 27.62 -22.76
CA ALA A 217 -1.69 28.61 -23.31
C ALA A 217 -1.33 28.35 -24.79
N GLY A 218 -1.84 27.26 -25.39
CA GLY A 218 -1.66 26.95 -26.82
C GLY A 218 -0.47 26.05 -27.13
N TYR A 219 0.16 25.43 -26.10
CA TYR A 219 1.20 24.42 -26.32
C TYR A 219 0.61 23.07 -26.73
N GLN A 220 1.40 22.28 -27.45
CA GLN A 220 1.02 20.94 -27.87
C GLN A 220 0.78 20.03 -26.65
N PRO A 221 -0.31 19.25 -26.60
CA PRO A 221 -0.61 18.35 -25.49
C PRO A 221 0.51 17.33 -25.24
N GLU A 222 1.17 16.87 -26.28
CA GLU A 222 2.30 15.94 -26.19
C GLU A 222 3.46 16.57 -25.42
N MET A 223 3.82 17.81 -25.73
CA MET A 223 4.88 18.54 -25.01
C MET A 223 4.48 18.79 -23.56
N ALA A 224 3.24 19.20 -23.31
CA ALA A 224 2.74 19.40 -21.96
C ALA A 224 2.82 18.09 -21.15
N CYS A 225 2.44 16.95 -21.73
CA CYS A 225 2.51 15.65 -21.07
C CYS A 225 3.94 15.22 -20.77
N PHE A 226 4.90 15.44 -21.68
CA PHE A 226 6.31 15.14 -21.44
C PHE A 226 6.86 15.95 -20.27
N GLU A 227 6.64 17.25 -20.26
CA GLU A 227 7.23 18.17 -19.28
C GLU A 227 6.65 17.98 -17.86
N VAL A 228 5.35 17.71 -17.74
CA VAL A 228 4.72 17.67 -16.40
C VAL A 228 4.46 16.25 -15.87
N CYS A 229 4.51 15.21 -16.72
CA CYS A 229 4.20 13.84 -16.32
C CYS A 229 5.38 12.89 -16.54
N HIS A 230 5.89 12.80 -17.77
CA HIS A 230 6.92 11.80 -18.09
C HIS A 230 8.22 12.04 -17.31
N GLU A 231 8.70 13.28 -17.28
CA GLU A 231 9.95 13.64 -16.62
C GLU A 231 9.88 13.53 -15.10
N MET A 232 8.67 13.58 -14.51
CA MET A 232 8.44 13.50 -13.06
C MET A 232 9.19 12.33 -12.41
N LYS A 233 9.19 11.16 -13.08
CA LYS A 233 9.90 9.97 -12.56
C LYS A 233 11.38 10.23 -12.33
N MET A 234 12.05 10.88 -13.27
CA MET A 234 13.49 11.17 -13.18
C MET A 234 13.80 12.10 -12.01
N ILE A 235 12.92 13.07 -11.80
CA ILE A 235 13.04 14.01 -10.67
C ILE A 235 12.81 13.32 -9.33
N VAL A 236 11.80 12.44 -9.25
CA VAL A 236 11.53 11.66 -8.04
C VAL A 236 12.68 10.69 -7.73
N ASP A 237 13.26 10.05 -8.74
CA ASP A 237 14.42 9.16 -8.56
C ASP A 237 15.60 9.92 -7.91
N LEU A 238 15.89 11.15 -8.33
CA LEU A 238 16.94 12.00 -7.72
C LEU A 238 16.65 12.32 -6.24
N ILE A 239 15.38 12.59 -5.91
CA ILE A 239 14.96 12.83 -4.51
C ILE A 239 15.18 11.57 -3.67
N ILE A 240 14.82 10.40 -4.17
CA ILE A 240 14.98 9.12 -3.46
C ILE A 240 16.45 8.78 -3.28
N GLU A 241 17.31 9.05 -4.27
CA GLU A 241 18.73 8.76 -4.21
C GLU A 241 19.50 9.64 -3.21
N GLY A 242 19.11 10.88 -3.00
CA GLY A 242 19.90 11.78 -2.16
C GLY A 242 19.16 12.99 -1.59
N GLY A 243 17.83 12.96 -1.57
CA GLY A 243 16.99 14.02 -1.04
C GLY A 243 16.82 15.21 -2.00
N ILE A 244 16.04 16.19 -1.55
CA ILE A 244 15.77 17.42 -2.32
C ILE A 244 17.05 18.18 -2.66
N SER A 245 18.05 18.14 -1.80
CA SER A 245 19.34 18.78 -2.07
C SER A 245 20.08 18.16 -3.26
N LYS A 246 20.01 16.82 -3.43
CA LYS A 246 20.59 16.14 -4.59
C LYS A 246 19.84 16.47 -5.87
N LEU A 247 18.50 16.51 -5.80
CA LEU A 247 17.69 16.97 -6.94
C LEU A 247 18.17 18.34 -7.41
N ARG A 248 18.24 19.33 -6.52
CA ARG A 248 18.65 20.72 -6.85
C ARG A 248 20.04 20.78 -7.40
N TRP A 249 20.98 20.05 -6.81
CA TRP A 249 22.35 19.98 -7.33
C TRP A 249 22.46 19.34 -8.73
N SER A 250 21.53 18.47 -9.09
CA SER A 250 21.57 17.68 -10.33
C SER A 250 20.89 18.37 -11.53
N ILE A 251 20.10 19.41 -11.28
CA ILE A 251 19.38 20.16 -12.33
C ILE A 251 20.17 21.42 -12.74
N SER A 252 19.71 22.11 -13.79
CA SER A 252 20.34 23.35 -14.24
C SER A 252 20.12 24.51 -13.26
N ASP A 253 21.02 25.49 -13.26
CA ASP A 253 20.88 26.71 -12.45
C ASP A 253 19.56 27.43 -12.71
N THR A 254 19.06 27.39 -13.95
CA THR A 254 17.78 27.97 -14.34
C THR A 254 16.62 27.24 -13.67
N ALA A 255 16.65 25.91 -13.65
CA ALA A 255 15.62 25.08 -13.02
C ALA A 255 15.66 25.24 -11.49
N GLU A 256 16.86 25.24 -10.88
CA GLU A 256 17.03 25.45 -9.45
C GLU A 256 16.53 26.85 -9.02
N TYR A 257 16.87 27.90 -9.76
CA TYR A 257 16.35 29.23 -9.49
C TYR A 257 14.81 29.28 -9.61
N GLY A 258 14.27 28.65 -10.66
CA GLY A 258 12.83 28.53 -10.87
C GLY A 258 12.11 27.82 -9.72
N ASP A 259 12.69 26.72 -9.20
CA ASP A 259 12.18 26.01 -8.02
C ASP A 259 12.04 26.96 -6.82
N TYR A 260 13.11 27.68 -6.48
CA TYR A 260 13.09 28.57 -5.31
C TYR A 260 12.08 29.74 -5.42
N VAL A 261 11.90 30.30 -6.61
CA VAL A 261 11.03 31.49 -6.76
C VAL A 261 9.58 31.13 -7.09
N SER A 262 9.34 30.00 -7.74
CA SER A 262 8.00 29.60 -8.21
C SER A 262 7.35 28.52 -7.34
N GLY A 263 8.13 27.62 -6.77
CA GLY A 263 7.61 26.56 -5.89
C GLY A 263 6.71 27.10 -4.77
N PRO A 264 7.14 28.11 -3.98
CA PRO A 264 6.31 28.70 -2.92
C PRO A 264 5.05 29.41 -3.40
N ARG A 265 4.96 29.77 -4.68
CA ARG A 265 3.73 30.35 -5.28
C ARG A 265 2.71 29.28 -5.66
N VAL A 266 3.17 28.08 -5.98
CA VAL A 266 2.31 26.94 -6.32
C VAL A 266 1.85 26.25 -5.04
N ILE A 267 2.78 25.99 -4.12
CA ILE A 267 2.50 25.40 -2.79
C ILE A 267 2.56 26.50 -1.73
N ASP A 268 1.54 27.33 -1.73
CA ASP A 268 1.40 28.49 -0.84
C ASP A 268 0.76 28.11 0.52
N ASP A 269 0.48 29.11 1.36
CA ASP A 269 -0.16 28.91 2.66
C ASP A 269 -1.61 28.42 2.55
N HIS A 270 -2.30 28.67 1.41
CA HIS A 270 -3.63 28.11 1.17
C HIS A 270 -3.57 26.60 0.95
N VAL A 271 -2.61 26.13 0.16
CA VAL A 271 -2.37 24.69 -0.04
C VAL A 271 -2.04 24.02 1.29
N LYS A 272 -1.18 24.61 2.13
CA LYS A 272 -0.84 24.07 3.47
C LYS A 272 -2.08 23.98 4.37
N LYS A 273 -2.99 24.96 4.33
CA LYS A 273 -4.26 24.91 5.08
C LYS A 273 -5.16 23.78 4.59
N ASN A 274 -5.22 23.55 3.27
CA ASN A 274 -5.98 22.43 2.71
C ASN A 274 -5.38 21.09 3.14
N MET A 275 -4.06 20.93 3.12
CA MET A 275 -3.38 19.74 3.64
C MET A 275 -3.72 19.50 5.13
N LYS A 276 -3.73 20.56 5.94
CA LYS A 276 -4.13 20.46 7.34
C LYS A 276 -5.58 20.00 7.50
N ALA A 277 -6.50 20.51 6.68
CA ALA A 277 -7.90 20.09 6.71
C ALA A 277 -8.08 18.61 6.29
N VAL A 278 -7.31 18.13 5.31
CA VAL A 278 -7.27 16.70 4.93
C VAL A 278 -6.82 15.86 6.12
N LEU A 279 -5.74 16.27 6.81
CA LEU A 279 -5.27 15.55 7.99
C LEU A 279 -6.30 15.57 9.11
N ASP A 280 -6.98 16.68 9.35
CA ASP A 280 -8.04 16.80 10.38
C ASP A 280 -9.21 15.84 10.07
N ASP A 281 -9.63 15.73 8.81
CA ASP A 281 -10.68 14.79 8.38
C ASP A 281 -10.27 13.31 8.59
N ILE A 282 -8.99 13.00 8.42
CA ILE A 282 -8.45 11.67 8.71
C ILE A 282 -8.48 11.42 10.22
N GLN A 283 -7.90 12.31 11.00
CA GLN A 283 -7.74 12.15 12.46
C GLN A 283 -9.07 12.07 13.21
N ASN A 284 -10.09 12.80 12.76
CA ASN A 284 -11.42 12.77 13.38
C ASN A 284 -12.33 11.66 12.83
N GLY A 285 -11.84 10.86 11.89
CA GLY A 285 -12.55 9.74 11.26
C GLY A 285 -13.62 10.15 10.24
N ALA A 286 -13.72 11.43 9.87
CA ALA A 286 -14.70 11.89 8.88
C ALA A 286 -14.44 11.28 7.50
N PHE A 287 -13.17 11.19 7.10
CA PHE A 287 -12.79 10.50 5.85
C PHE A 287 -13.21 9.03 5.87
N ALA A 288 -12.85 8.28 6.92
CA ALA A 288 -13.16 6.87 7.03
C ALA A 288 -14.67 6.60 6.95
N LYS A 289 -15.47 7.41 7.66
CA LYS A 289 -16.94 7.31 7.61
C LYS A 289 -17.51 7.55 6.22
N ARG A 290 -17.01 8.59 5.50
CA ARG A 290 -17.46 8.87 4.12
C ARG A 290 -17.08 7.75 3.16
N PHE A 291 -15.85 7.25 3.25
CA PHE A 291 -15.37 6.14 2.42
C PHE A 291 -16.22 4.88 2.63
N ILE A 292 -16.40 4.46 3.87
CA ILE A 292 -17.19 3.26 4.18
C ILE A 292 -18.64 3.42 3.73
N ALA A 293 -19.25 4.59 3.95
CA ALA A 293 -20.63 4.84 3.51
C ALA A 293 -20.78 4.78 1.98
N ASP A 294 -19.81 5.29 1.21
CA ASP A 294 -19.82 5.17 -0.25
C ASP A 294 -19.68 3.71 -0.69
N GLN A 295 -18.77 2.95 -0.06
CA GLN A 295 -18.59 1.54 -0.39
C GLN A 295 -19.82 0.70 -0.07
N ASP A 296 -20.47 0.90 1.07
CA ASP A 296 -21.70 0.21 1.47
C ASP A 296 -22.88 0.51 0.53
N ALA A 297 -22.91 1.70 -0.05
CA ALA A 297 -23.91 2.09 -1.06
C ALA A 297 -23.60 1.53 -2.47
N GLY A 298 -22.56 0.70 -2.63
CA GLY A 298 -22.09 0.18 -3.92
C GLY A 298 -21.13 1.11 -4.67
N ALA A 299 -20.43 1.99 -3.95
CA ALA A 299 -19.40 2.89 -4.43
C ALA A 299 -19.83 3.89 -5.53
N PRO A 300 -21.00 4.56 -5.41
CA PRO A 300 -21.49 5.45 -6.47
C PRO A 300 -20.58 6.66 -6.71
N GLN A 301 -20.02 7.26 -5.64
CA GLN A 301 -19.10 8.39 -5.78
C GLN A 301 -17.76 7.94 -6.37
N SER A 302 -17.20 6.86 -5.88
CA SER A 302 -15.95 6.29 -6.39
C SER A 302 -16.04 5.95 -7.87
N LYS A 303 -17.16 5.35 -8.32
CA LYS A 303 -17.43 5.07 -9.74
C LYS A 303 -17.50 6.35 -10.58
N LYS A 304 -18.22 7.36 -10.09
CA LYS A 304 -18.36 8.66 -10.77
C LYS A 304 -16.99 9.35 -10.95
N PHE A 305 -16.14 9.32 -9.91
CA PHE A 305 -14.81 9.88 -10.00
C PHE A 305 -13.97 9.15 -11.05
N ARG A 306 -13.92 7.81 -11.03
CA ARG A 306 -13.20 7.03 -12.04
C ARG A 306 -13.65 7.34 -13.47
N GLU A 307 -14.96 7.41 -13.70
CA GLU A 307 -15.51 7.74 -15.02
C GLU A 307 -15.19 9.17 -15.47
N GLY A 308 -15.10 10.10 -14.53
CA GLY A 308 -14.72 11.50 -14.79
C GLY A 308 -13.25 11.62 -15.16
N GLU A 309 -12.39 11.10 -14.29
CA GLU A 309 -10.93 11.18 -14.43
C GLU A 309 -10.42 10.45 -15.68
N ALA A 310 -11.00 9.29 -16.01
CA ALA A 310 -10.66 8.55 -17.23
C ALA A 310 -10.91 9.33 -18.54
N LYS A 311 -11.69 10.40 -18.49
CA LYS A 311 -11.97 11.28 -19.66
C LYS A 311 -11.05 12.48 -19.74
N HIS A 312 -10.15 12.67 -18.78
CA HIS A 312 -9.23 13.79 -18.80
C HIS A 312 -8.33 13.72 -20.05
N PRO A 313 -8.11 14.84 -20.77
CA PRO A 313 -7.33 14.83 -22.03
C PRO A 313 -5.91 14.27 -21.88
N ILE A 314 -5.29 14.40 -20.74
CA ILE A 314 -3.95 13.84 -20.45
C ILE A 314 -3.91 12.32 -20.62
N GLU A 315 -5.02 11.61 -20.35
CA GLU A 315 -5.08 10.15 -20.48
C GLU A 315 -4.95 9.71 -21.93
N ALA A 316 -5.68 10.38 -22.84
CA ALA A 316 -5.59 10.10 -24.28
C ALA A 316 -4.20 10.42 -24.81
N THR A 317 -3.64 11.59 -24.46
CA THR A 317 -2.29 12.01 -24.85
C THR A 317 -1.23 11.05 -24.31
N GLY A 318 -1.29 10.73 -23.02
CA GLY A 318 -0.35 9.81 -22.39
C GLY A 318 -0.40 8.40 -22.97
N LYS A 319 -1.59 7.92 -23.35
CA LYS A 319 -1.75 6.60 -24.00
C LYS A 319 -1.01 6.55 -25.35
N GLU A 320 -1.10 7.60 -26.17
CA GLU A 320 -0.36 7.65 -27.43
C GLU A 320 1.16 7.74 -27.21
N LEU A 321 1.61 8.52 -26.24
CA LEU A 321 3.02 8.67 -25.93
C LEU A 321 3.64 7.38 -25.38
N ARG A 322 2.91 6.63 -24.54
CA ARG A 322 3.38 5.34 -24.01
C ARG A 322 3.67 4.31 -25.11
N LYS A 323 3.06 4.41 -26.28
CA LYS A 323 3.38 3.55 -27.44
C LYS A 323 4.81 3.72 -27.97
N MET A 324 5.48 4.83 -27.63
CA MET A 324 6.89 5.06 -27.96
C MET A 324 7.83 4.14 -27.17
N TYR A 325 7.38 3.59 -26.06
CA TYR A 325 8.18 2.78 -25.15
C TYR A 325 7.81 1.31 -25.28
N SER A 326 8.51 0.58 -26.17
CA SER A 326 8.23 -0.84 -26.42
C SER A 326 8.35 -1.72 -25.17
N TRP A 327 9.14 -1.30 -24.19
CA TRP A 327 9.30 -2.00 -22.90
C TRP A 327 8.17 -1.74 -21.89
N LEU A 328 7.34 -0.70 -22.05
CA LEU A 328 6.19 -0.44 -21.20
C LEU A 328 4.96 -1.23 -21.64
N ALA A 329 4.84 -1.56 -22.92
CA ALA A 329 3.72 -2.34 -23.44
C ALA A 329 3.63 -3.76 -22.83
N ALA A 330 4.76 -4.32 -22.40
CA ALA A 330 4.81 -5.62 -21.73
C ALA A 330 4.41 -5.56 -20.24
N ALA A 331 4.39 -4.37 -19.63
CA ALA A 331 4.01 -4.18 -18.24
C ALA A 331 2.51 -3.91 -18.05
N ASP A 332 1.84 -3.41 -19.09
CA ASP A 332 0.41 -3.07 -19.02
C ASP A 332 -0.50 -4.31 -18.91
N ASP A 333 -0.13 -5.43 -19.54
CA ASP A 333 -0.97 -6.63 -19.53
C ASP A 333 -1.00 -7.37 -18.18
N ASP A 334 0.08 -7.28 -17.40
CA ASP A 334 0.18 -7.94 -16.09
C ASP A 334 -0.42 -7.10 -14.96
N TYR A 335 -0.44 -5.78 -15.12
CA TYR A 335 -0.91 -4.84 -14.10
C TYR A 335 -2.43 -4.63 -14.16
N THR A 336 -3.01 -4.67 -15.36
CA THR A 336 -4.44 -4.49 -15.58
C THR A 336 -5.26 -5.69 -15.12
N GLU A 337 -4.76 -6.91 -15.20
CA GLU A 337 -5.44 -8.09 -14.68
C GLU A 337 -5.58 -8.09 -13.13
N GLY A 338 -4.64 -7.50 -12.40
CA GLY A 338 -4.71 -7.36 -10.94
C GLY A 338 -5.58 -6.19 -10.47
N SER A 339 -5.75 -5.15 -11.29
CA SER A 339 -6.47 -3.93 -10.95
C SER A 339 -7.94 -3.92 -11.41
N VAL A 340 -8.31 -4.74 -12.38
CA VAL A 340 -9.68 -4.83 -12.91
C VAL A 340 -10.60 -5.68 -12.02
N ALA A 341 -10.06 -6.39 -11.04
CA ALA A 341 -10.84 -7.09 -10.01
C ALA A 341 -11.29 -6.18 -8.84
N ARG A 342 -11.29 -4.87 -9.04
CA ARG A 342 -11.82 -3.89 -8.08
C ARG A 342 -13.19 -3.39 -8.49
#